data_89945ddb56285e4ca54d396e204edb36
#
_entry.id   89945ddb56285e4ca54d396e204edb36
#
_cell.length_a   1.000
_cell.length_b   1.000
_cell.length_c   1.000
_cell.angle_alpha   90.00
_cell.angle_beta   90.00
_cell.angle_gamma   90.00
#
_symmetry.space_group_name_H-M   'P 1'
#
loop_
_entity.id
_entity.type
_entity.pdbx_description
1 polymer ?
#
loop_
_entity_poly.entity_id
_entity_poly.type
_entity_poly.pdbx_seq_one_letter_code
_entity_poly.pdbx_strand_id
1 'polypeptide(L)'
;LSILDTLEWLSGLLEVYGLQVVFVFAVAFVIWYFVGSWINLKIARRYARAIEGSMETRSLPVKYRRISGGRGFRALCLMRDKEIFERIEIAINLADRDNVMHYVLSPITRDEDRFLCWAFMNIKPPSNIEIIPKKRTEAFYKSMRKYPEKYGKFKLCKVDETFDDEFSMFADDDKIISKIFPKKMCDHILGMKKLIRNISVIKGEDFIRVVGVASEKNIPLLLDLAWKIGECLAYRYRD
;
A
#
# COMPACT_ATOMS: atom_id res chain seq x y z
N LEU A 1 1.03 47.00 16.51
CA LEU A 1 0.83 46.12 17.64
C LEU A 1 2.10 45.30 17.84
N SER A 2 2.73 45.45 19.03
CA SER A 2 3.92 44.65 19.33
C SER A 2 3.49 43.20 19.63
N ILE A 3 4.42 42.25 19.52
CA ILE A 3 4.15 40.83 19.89
C ILE A 3 3.73 40.74 21.35
N LEU A 4 4.26 41.61 22.20
CA LEU A 4 3.92 41.73 23.64
C LEU A 4 2.46 42.16 23.84
N ASP A 5 2.00 43.20 23.13
CA ASP A 5 0.60 43.66 23.21
C ASP A 5 -0.40 42.56 22.80
N THR A 6 -0.01 41.75 21.82
CA THR A 6 -0.83 40.61 21.34
C THR A 6 -0.89 39.49 22.37
N LEU A 7 0.21 39.20 23.07
CA LEU A 7 0.29 38.19 24.11
C LEU A 7 -0.50 38.62 25.39
N GLU A 8 -0.41 39.89 25.80
CA GLU A 8 -1.20 40.43 26.94
C GLU A 8 -2.70 40.41 26.64
N TRP A 9 -3.10 40.80 25.43
CA TRP A 9 -4.50 40.69 24.98
C TRP A 9 -5.00 39.22 24.99
N LEU A 10 -4.20 38.28 24.52
CA LEU A 10 -4.51 36.86 24.52
C LEU A 10 -4.62 36.28 25.93
N SER A 11 -3.73 36.69 26.86
CA SER A 11 -3.78 36.26 28.28
C SER A 11 -5.06 36.77 28.96
N GLY A 12 -5.44 38.03 28.72
CA GLY A 12 -6.70 38.58 29.26
C GLY A 12 -7.94 37.87 28.73
N LEU A 13 -7.95 37.49 27.46
CA LEU A 13 -9.03 36.68 26.89
C LEU A 13 -9.09 35.27 27.50
N LEU A 14 -7.93 34.65 27.74
CA LEU A 14 -7.87 33.32 28.34
C LEU A 14 -8.30 33.33 29.83
N GLU A 15 -8.03 34.38 30.58
CA GLU A 15 -8.50 34.52 31.96
C GLU A 15 -10.04 34.62 32.02
N VAL A 16 -10.66 35.35 31.11
CA VAL A 16 -12.12 35.59 31.15
C VAL A 16 -12.90 34.47 30.45
N TYR A 17 -12.38 33.96 29.35
CA TYR A 17 -13.11 33.01 28.48
C TYR A 17 -12.43 31.63 28.35
N GLY A 18 -11.38 31.37 29.10
CA GLY A 18 -10.54 30.17 28.93
C GLY A 18 -11.35 28.87 29.02
N LEU A 19 -12.29 28.76 29.94
CA LEU A 19 -13.13 27.57 30.08
C LEU A 19 -14.04 27.37 28.88
N GLN A 20 -14.68 28.47 28.39
CA GLN A 20 -15.55 28.42 27.21
C GLN A 20 -14.76 28.05 25.95
N VAL A 21 -13.56 28.59 25.77
CA VAL A 21 -12.67 28.29 24.64
C VAL A 21 -12.28 26.82 24.65
N VAL A 22 -11.83 26.29 25.81
CA VAL A 22 -11.48 24.88 25.98
C VAL A 22 -12.69 23.99 25.68
N PHE A 23 -13.88 24.33 26.15
CA PHE A 23 -15.10 23.58 25.90
C PHE A 23 -15.46 23.57 24.40
N VAL A 24 -15.39 24.71 23.72
CA VAL A 24 -15.65 24.80 22.27
C VAL A 24 -14.67 23.93 21.48
N PHE A 25 -13.39 23.98 21.81
CA PHE A 25 -12.39 23.11 21.17
C PHE A 25 -12.66 21.62 21.45
N ALA A 26 -12.99 21.25 22.67
CA ALA A 26 -13.31 19.87 23.02
C ALA A 26 -14.50 19.35 22.19
N VAL A 27 -15.59 20.13 22.10
CA VAL A 27 -16.74 19.80 21.28
C VAL A 27 -16.37 19.71 19.78
N ALA A 28 -15.57 20.65 19.27
CA ALA A 28 -15.11 20.63 17.88
C ALA A 28 -14.27 19.37 17.58
N PHE A 29 -13.38 18.94 18.48
CA PHE A 29 -12.60 17.71 18.33
C PHE A 29 -13.48 16.46 18.33
N VAL A 30 -14.49 16.40 19.19
CA VAL A 30 -15.43 15.28 19.21
C VAL A 30 -16.23 15.20 17.90
N ILE A 31 -16.78 16.33 17.44
CA ILE A 31 -17.50 16.39 16.15
C ILE A 31 -16.57 15.93 15.03
N TRP A 32 -15.34 16.45 14.99
CA TRP A 32 -14.36 16.09 13.98
C TRP A 32 -14.06 14.60 13.94
N TYR A 33 -13.86 14.00 15.13
CA TYR A 33 -13.64 12.55 15.23
C TYR A 33 -14.78 11.75 14.59
N PHE A 34 -16.02 12.08 14.88
CA PHE A 34 -17.17 11.39 14.31
C PHE A 34 -17.29 11.61 12.79
N VAL A 35 -17.05 12.83 12.31
CA VAL A 35 -17.07 13.14 10.87
C VAL A 35 -15.96 12.38 10.15
N GLY A 36 -14.73 12.41 10.65
CA GLY A 36 -13.59 11.69 10.08
C GLY A 36 -13.81 10.18 10.04
N SER A 37 -14.31 9.61 11.14
CA SER A 37 -14.65 8.19 11.22
C SER A 37 -15.76 7.80 10.22
N TRP A 38 -16.77 8.64 10.06
CA TRP A 38 -17.85 8.43 9.07
C TRP A 38 -17.32 8.47 7.64
N ILE A 39 -16.44 9.44 7.32
CA ILE A 39 -15.76 9.53 6.02
C ILE A 39 -14.95 8.25 5.75
N ASN A 40 -14.15 7.80 6.73
CA ASN A 40 -13.36 6.58 6.61
C ASN A 40 -14.24 5.35 6.37
N LEU A 41 -15.37 5.24 7.07
CA LEU A 41 -16.32 4.15 6.86
C LEU A 41 -16.92 4.16 5.44
N LYS A 42 -17.25 5.34 4.92
CA LYS A 42 -17.77 5.50 3.55
C LYS A 42 -16.72 5.11 2.50
N ILE A 43 -15.47 5.51 2.70
CA ILE A 43 -14.35 5.13 1.84
C ILE A 43 -14.11 3.62 1.91
N ALA A 44 -14.07 3.03 3.12
CA ALA A 44 -13.89 1.59 3.29
C ALA A 44 -14.94 0.77 2.52
N ARG A 45 -16.21 1.18 2.56
CA ARG A 45 -17.30 0.53 1.81
C ARG A 45 -17.12 0.61 0.29
N ARG A 46 -16.59 1.74 -0.23
CA ARG A 46 -16.27 1.87 -1.66
C ARG A 46 -15.12 0.94 -2.07
N TYR A 47 -14.07 0.89 -1.25
CA TYR A 47 -12.93 0.01 -1.51
C TYR A 47 -13.30 -1.48 -1.41
N ALA A 48 -14.16 -1.84 -0.45
CA ALA A 48 -14.68 -3.21 -0.36
C ALA A 48 -15.44 -3.60 -1.64
N ARG A 49 -16.32 -2.73 -2.14
CA ARG A 49 -17.04 -2.97 -3.42
C ARG A 49 -16.09 -3.08 -4.61
N ALA A 50 -15.02 -2.28 -4.67
CA ALA A 50 -14.02 -2.37 -5.73
C ALA A 50 -13.28 -3.72 -5.69
N ILE A 51 -12.98 -4.24 -4.48
CA ILE A 51 -12.40 -5.57 -4.29
C ILE A 51 -13.39 -6.65 -4.75
N GLU A 52 -14.64 -6.60 -4.29
CA GLU A 52 -15.69 -7.56 -4.66
C GLU A 52 -15.86 -7.64 -6.18
N GLY A 53 -16.06 -6.50 -6.84
CA GLY A 53 -16.22 -6.45 -8.30
C GLY A 53 -15.01 -6.99 -9.06
N SER A 54 -13.79 -6.76 -8.54
CA SER A 54 -12.56 -7.29 -9.16
C SER A 54 -12.39 -8.80 -8.97
N MET A 55 -12.97 -9.37 -7.92
CA MET A 55 -12.79 -10.76 -7.51
C MET A 55 -14.01 -11.64 -7.78
N GLU A 56 -15.13 -11.07 -8.25
CA GLU A 56 -16.42 -11.74 -8.42
C GLU A 56 -16.35 -13.03 -9.24
N THR A 57 -15.63 -13.01 -10.34
CA THR A 57 -15.45 -14.19 -11.21
C THR A 57 -14.36 -15.14 -10.76
N ARG A 58 -13.38 -14.65 -9.98
CA ARG A 58 -12.15 -15.35 -9.64
C ARG A 58 -12.18 -16.02 -8.27
N SER A 59 -12.98 -15.50 -7.31
CA SER A 59 -13.00 -16.01 -5.93
C SER A 59 -14.38 -16.48 -5.47
N LEU A 60 -14.39 -17.21 -4.35
CA LEU A 60 -15.56 -17.39 -3.49
C LEU A 60 -15.93 -16.03 -2.86
N PRO A 61 -17.11 -15.91 -2.20
CA PRO A 61 -17.48 -14.66 -1.53
C PRO A 61 -16.38 -14.14 -0.60
N VAL A 62 -16.05 -12.87 -0.74
CA VAL A 62 -14.97 -12.20 0.00
C VAL A 62 -15.33 -12.10 1.47
N LYS A 63 -14.42 -12.53 2.35
CA LYS A 63 -14.58 -12.40 3.80
C LYS A 63 -13.85 -11.17 4.31
N TYR A 64 -14.51 -10.35 5.12
CA TYR A 64 -13.95 -9.12 5.67
C TYR A 64 -13.72 -9.20 7.17
N ARG A 65 -12.60 -8.60 7.62
CA ARG A 65 -12.28 -8.39 9.03
C ARG A 65 -11.76 -6.98 9.24
N ARG A 66 -12.22 -6.29 10.28
CA ARG A 66 -11.65 -4.99 10.68
C ARG A 66 -10.21 -5.15 11.17
N ILE A 67 -9.36 -4.18 10.86
CA ILE A 67 -8.03 -4.09 11.46
C ILE A 67 -8.18 -3.53 12.87
N SER A 68 -7.45 -4.10 13.83
CA SER A 68 -7.38 -3.57 15.20
C SER A 68 -6.88 -2.12 15.15
N GLY A 69 -7.58 -1.21 15.85
CA GLY A 69 -7.32 0.24 15.76
C GLY A 69 -8.22 1.00 14.78
N GLY A 70 -9.15 0.33 14.09
CA GLY A 70 -10.30 0.96 13.41
C GLY A 70 -10.05 1.62 12.06
N ARG A 71 -8.80 1.73 11.59
CA ARG A 71 -8.44 2.49 10.38
C ARG A 71 -8.20 1.61 9.16
N GLY A 72 -9.17 0.76 8.84
CA GLY A 72 -9.10 -0.08 7.67
C GLY A 72 -9.72 -1.44 7.85
N PHE A 73 -9.46 -2.32 6.90
CA PHE A 73 -9.98 -3.69 6.92
C PHE A 73 -9.04 -4.64 6.18
N ARG A 74 -9.21 -5.93 6.46
CA ARG A 74 -8.63 -7.02 5.67
C ARG A 74 -9.74 -7.74 4.92
N ALA A 75 -9.45 -8.13 3.69
CA ALA A 75 -10.28 -8.97 2.85
C ALA A 75 -9.53 -10.28 2.56
N LEU A 76 -10.22 -11.40 2.65
CA LEU A 76 -9.73 -12.71 2.29
C LEU A 76 -10.55 -13.22 1.10
N CYS A 77 -9.89 -13.45 -0.01
CA CYS A 77 -10.44 -13.99 -1.24
C CYS A 77 -9.89 -15.41 -1.44
N LEU A 78 -10.72 -16.43 -1.26
CA LEU A 78 -10.36 -17.82 -1.59
C LEU A 78 -10.64 -18.06 -3.07
N MET A 79 -9.65 -18.54 -3.82
CA MET A 79 -9.79 -18.73 -5.27
C MET A 79 -10.73 -19.91 -5.57
N ARG A 80 -11.56 -19.73 -6.63
CA ARG A 80 -12.40 -20.83 -7.18
C ARG A 80 -11.53 -21.83 -7.92
N ASP A 81 -10.68 -21.30 -8.78
CA ASP A 81 -9.63 -22.03 -9.46
C ASP A 81 -8.31 -21.82 -8.73
N LYS A 82 -7.72 -22.92 -8.27
CA LYS A 82 -6.47 -22.89 -7.52
C LYS A 82 -5.24 -23.19 -8.39
N GLU A 83 -5.35 -23.01 -9.70
CA GLU A 83 -4.24 -23.30 -10.61
C GLU A 83 -3.02 -22.42 -10.32
N ILE A 84 -3.22 -21.12 -10.14
CA ILE A 84 -2.14 -20.15 -9.90
C ILE A 84 -2.10 -19.75 -8.43
N PHE A 85 -3.24 -19.36 -7.87
CA PHE A 85 -3.36 -18.85 -6.51
C PHE A 85 -4.30 -19.72 -5.66
N GLU A 86 -3.91 -19.96 -4.41
CA GLU A 86 -4.76 -20.54 -3.39
C GLU A 86 -5.73 -19.52 -2.82
N ARG A 87 -5.17 -18.38 -2.43
CA ARG A 87 -5.91 -17.26 -1.82
C ARG A 87 -5.22 -15.93 -2.06
N ILE A 88 -5.99 -14.86 -1.97
CA ILE A 88 -5.47 -13.48 -1.96
C ILE A 88 -5.94 -12.80 -0.68
N GLU A 89 -5.01 -12.28 0.08
CA GLU A 89 -5.25 -11.48 1.27
C GLU A 89 -4.98 -10.01 0.94
N ILE A 90 -5.93 -9.15 1.26
CA ILE A 90 -5.82 -7.71 1.00
C ILE A 90 -5.98 -6.98 2.32
N ALA A 91 -5.09 -6.03 2.60
CA ALA A 91 -5.26 -5.07 3.68
C ALA A 91 -5.38 -3.66 3.10
N ILE A 92 -6.39 -2.95 3.52
CA ILE A 92 -6.57 -1.53 3.26
C ILE A 92 -6.32 -0.78 4.56
N ASN A 93 -5.30 0.06 4.55
CA ASN A 93 -5.03 0.99 5.63
C ASN A 93 -5.47 2.38 5.19
N LEU A 94 -6.46 2.93 5.90
CA LEU A 94 -6.99 4.27 5.63
C LEU A 94 -6.14 5.33 6.32
N ALA A 95 -6.05 6.49 5.71
CA ALA A 95 -5.44 7.67 6.31
C ALA A 95 -6.20 8.13 7.56
N ASP A 96 -5.50 8.82 8.45
CA ASP A 96 -5.96 9.20 9.79
C ASP A 96 -6.91 10.41 9.77
N ARG A 97 -8.05 10.30 9.07
CA ARG A 97 -8.99 11.41 8.88
C ARG A 97 -9.79 11.78 10.12
N ASP A 98 -9.82 10.92 11.12
CA ASP A 98 -10.48 11.14 12.43
C ASP A 98 -9.57 11.90 13.41
N ASN A 99 -8.31 12.14 13.06
CA ASN A 99 -7.37 12.94 13.82
C ASN A 99 -7.23 14.34 13.21
N VAL A 100 -7.56 15.38 13.98
CA VAL A 100 -7.45 16.79 13.52
C VAL A 100 -6.01 17.13 13.11
N MET A 101 -5.02 16.61 13.86
CA MET A 101 -3.60 16.85 13.56
C MET A 101 -3.17 16.27 12.22
N HIS A 102 -3.89 15.25 11.70
CA HIS A 102 -3.66 14.72 10.36
C HIS A 102 -3.75 15.82 9.29
N TYR A 103 -4.75 16.70 9.36
CA TYR A 103 -4.94 17.75 8.36
C TYR A 103 -3.88 18.85 8.43
N VAL A 104 -3.38 19.13 9.63
CA VAL A 104 -2.28 20.08 9.83
C VAL A 104 -0.96 19.50 9.31
N LEU A 105 -0.73 18.20 9.53
CA LEU A 105 0.51 17.52 9.18
C LEU A 105 0.47 16.82 7.80
N SER A 106 -0.70 16.58 7.25
CA SER A 106 -0.91 15.86 5.98
C SER A 106 -0.12 16.44 4.79
N PRO A 107 0.02 17.77 4.63
CA PRO A 107 0.88 18.31 3.58
C PRO A 107 2.36 17.90 3.73
N ILE A 108 2.81 17.64 4.96
CA ILE A 108 4.18 17.23 5.27
C ILE A 108 4.31 15.72 5.20
N THR A 109 3.38 14.97 5.82
CA THR A 109 3.44 13.50 5.93
C THR A 109 3.00 12.79 4.65
N ARG A 110 2.29 13.50 3.74
CA ARG A 110 1.69 12.93 2.51
C ARG A 110 0.94 11.64 2.79
N ASP A 111 0.12 11.68 3.83
CA ASP A 111 -0.62 10.51 4.28
C ASP A 111 -1.65 10.09 3.22
N GLU A 112 -1.60 8.84 2.81
CA GLU A 112 -2.44 8.29 1.74
C GLU A 112 -3.03 6.95 2.18
N ASP A 113 -4.20 6.63 1.65
CA ASP A 113 -4.76 5.30 1.82
C ASP A 113 -3.86 4.26 1.16
N ARG A 114 -3.52 3.18 1.88
CA ARG A 114 -2.58 2.16 1.42
C ARG A 114 -3.29 0.86 1.12
N PHE A 115 -2.95 0.32 -0.03
CA PHE A 115 -3.32 -1.02 -0.47
C PHE A 115 -2.13 -1.96 -0.26
N LEU A 116 -2.38 -3.09 0.38
CA LEU A 116 -1.44 -4.20 0.50
C LEU A 116 -2.15 -5.48 0.07
N CYS A 117 -1.55 -6.21 -0.84
CA CYS A 117 -2.05 -7.48 -1.33
C CYS A 117 -0.98 -8.55 -1.14
N TRP A 118 -1.35 -9.68 -0.60
CA TRP A 118 -0.57 -10.92 -0.56
C TRP A 118 -1.33 -11.97 -1.36
N ALA A 119 -0.82 -12.31 -2.53
CA ALA A 119 -1.39 -13.34 -3.41
C ALA A 119 -0.58 -14.63 -3.22
N PHE A 120 -1.12 -15.57 -2.44
CA PHE A 120 -0.48 -16.85 -2.12
C PHE A 120 -0.61 -17.80 -3.30
N MET A 121 0.52 -18.29 -3.78
CA MET A 121 0.63 -19.10 -4.98
C MET A 121 0.62 -20.60 -4.66
N ASN A 122 0.06 -21.38 -5.55
CA ASN A 122 0.17 -22.86 -5.51
C ASN A 122 1.46 -23.39 -6.15
N ILE A 123 2.27 -22.48 -6.71
CA ILE A 123 3.56 -22.79 -7.30
C ILE A 123 4.65 -22.08 -6.51
N LYS A 124 5.82 -22.71 -6.41
CA LYS A 124 6.97 -22.10 -5.74
C LYS A 124 7.60 -21.06 -6.67
N PRO A 125 7.68 -19.78 -6.28
CA PRO A 125 8.42 -18.80 -7.05
C PRO A 125 9.89 -19.22 -7.22
N PRO A 126 10.46 -19.03 -8.41
CA PRO A 126 11.84 -19.49 -8.68
C PRO A 126 12.89 -18.66 -7.96
N SER A 127 12.61 -17.40 -7.70
CA SER A 127 13.54 -16.42 -7.14
C SER A 127 12.82 -15.43 -6.24
N ASN A 128 13.54 -14.85 -5.29
CA ASN A 128 13.09 -13.67 -4.59
C ASN A 128 13.30 -12.44 -5.48
N ILE A 129 12.28 -11.59 -5.59
CA ILE A 129 12.32 -10.40 -6.44
C ILE A 129 11.71 -9.23 -5.67
N GLU A 130 12.37 -8.08 -5.72
CA GLU A 130 11.88 -6.82 -5.18
C GLU A 130 11.93 -5.75 -6.26
N ILE A 131 10.79 -5.13 -6.54
CA ILE A 131 10.67 -3.97 -7.45
C ILE A 131 10.23 -2.78 -6.62
N ILE A 132 11.05 -1.75 -6.60
CA ILE A 132 10.82 -0.56 -5.78
C ILE A 132 10.99 0.70 -6.63
N PRO A 133 10.26 1.80 -6.36
CA PRO A 133 10.50 3.08 -7.01
C PRO A 133 11.95 3.54 -6.83
N LYS A 134 12.57 4.06 -7.88
CA LYS A 134 13.97 4.49 -7.92
C LYS A 134 14.39 5.34 -6.72
N LYS A 135 13.54 6.28 -6.32
CA LYS A 135 13.75 7.16 -5.14
C LYS A 135 13.91 6.44 -3.80
N ARG A 136 13.54 5.15 -3.71
CA ARG A 136 13.63 4.32 -2.50
C ARG A 136 14.84 3.39 -2.51
N THR A 137 15.63 3.38 -3.56
CA THR A 137 16.77 2.47 -3.74
C THR A 137 17.79 2.57 -2.59
N GLU A 138 18.15 3.79 -2.17
CA GLU A 138 19.09 3.97 -1.05
C GLU A 138 18.54 3.44 0.28
N ALA A 139 17.25 3.67 0.55
CA ALA A 139 16.62 3.15 1.75
C ALA A 139 16.58 1.61 1.74
N PHE A 140 16.41 1.01 0.57
CA PHE A 140 16.46 -0.43 0.40
C PHE A 140 17.88 -0.99 0.62
N TYR A 141 18.91 -0.36 0.09
CA TYR A 141 20.31 -0.73 0.39
C TYR A 141 20.62 -0.66 1.89
N LYS A 142 20.12 0.33 2.61
CA LYS A 142 20.25 0.39 4.08
C LYS A 142 19.57 -0.82 4.74
N SER A 143 18.39 -1.21 4.25
CA SER A 143 17.67 -2.39 4.74
C SER A 143 18.41 -3.68 4.44
N MET A 144 19.01 -3.83 3.25
CA MET A 144 19.84 -4.98 2.89
C MET A 144 21.05 -5.16 3.84
N ARG A 145 21.71 -4.05 4.18
CA ARG A 145 22.84 -4.08 5.13
C ARG A 145 22.38 -4.41 6.56
N LYS A 146 21.20 -3.97 6.95
CA LYS A 146 20.64 -4.22 8.30
C LYS A 146 20.15 -5.65 8.48
N TYR A 147 19.66 -6.29 7.41
CA TYR A 147 19.06 -7.63 7.42
C TYR A 147 19.72 -8.51 6.35
N PRO A 148 21.02 -8.84 6.48
CA PRO A 148 21.77 -9.59 5.46
C PRO A 148 21.25 -11.03 5.30
N GLU A 149 20.69 -11.63 6.33
CA GLU A 149 20.06 -12.95 6.30
C GLU A 149 18.88 -13.01 5.33
N LYS A 150 18.15 -11.88 5.20
CA LYS A 150 16.97 -11.76 4.33
C LYS A 150 17.31 -11.31 2.93
N TYR A 151 18.26 -10.38 2.79
CA TYR A 151 18.53 -9.67 1.54
C TYR A 151 19.95 -9.83 1.00
N GLY A 152 20.82 -10.58 1.68
CA GLY A 152 22.24 -10.65 1.33
C GLY A 152 22.54 -11.26 -0.04
N LYS A 153 21.58 -12.00 -0.61
CA LYS A 153 21.71 -12.58 -1.95
C LYS A 153 21.16 -11.68 -3.07
N PHE A 154 20.44 -10.59 -2.73
CA PHE A 154 19.86 -9.71 -3.72
C PHE A 154 20.91 -8.92 -4.49
N LYS A 155 20.77 -8.89 -5.81
CA LYS A 155 21.59 -8.09 -6.72
C LYS A 155 20.66 -7.14 -7.48
N LEU A 156 21.17 -5.95 -7.81
CA LEU A 156 20.48 -5.03 -8.71
C LEU A 156 20.49 -5.61 -10.11
N CYS A 157 19.30 -5.83 -10.66
CA CYS A 157 19.11 -6.33 -12.02
C CYS A 157 18.79 -5.16 -12.96
N LYS A 158 19.45 -5.12 -14.11
CA LYS A 158 19.11 -4.19 -15.18
C LYS A 158 18.05 -4.81 -16.09
N VAL A 159 17.02 -4.03 -16.43
CA VAL A 159 15.91 -4.46 -17.28
C VAL A 159 15.97 -3.75 -18.63
N ASP A 160 15.68 -2.46 -18.63
CA ASP A 160 15.87 -1.54 -19.74
C ASP A 160 16.00 -0.10 -19.17
N GLU A 161 16.48 0.82 -19.98
CA GLU A 161 16.78 2.19 -19.57
C GLU A 161 15.54 2.90 -19.00
N THR A 162 14.40 2.78 -19.67
CA THR A 162 13.13 3.43 -19.27
C THR A 162 12.61 2.88 -17.94
N PHE A 163 12.72 1.56 -17.73
CA PHE A 163 12.31 0.95 -16.47
C PHE A 163 13.25 1.32 -15.32
N ASP A 164 14.55 1.27 -15.58
CA ASP A 164 15.60 1.52 -14.60
C ASP A 164 15.65 2.99 -14.13
N ASP A 165 15.10 3.92 -14.90
CA ASP A 165 14.94 5.32 -14.50
C ASP A 165 13.82 5.51 -13.45
N GLU A 166 12.78 4.69 -13.48
CA GLU A 166 11.62 4.82 -12.59
C GLU A 166 11.63 3.82 -11.44
N PHE A 167 12.18 2.63 -11.67
CA PHE A 167 12.22 1.53 -10.71
C PHE A 167 13.62 0.95 -10.58
N SER A 168 13.86 0.31 -9.44
CA SER A 168 15.00 -0.58 -9.23
C SER A 168 14.47 -1.97 -8.95
N MET A 169 14.97 -2.94 -9.73
CA MET A 169 14.63 -4.36 -9.56
C MET A 169 15.80 -5.07 -8.91
N PHE A 170 15.53 -5.83 -7.86
CA PHE A 170 16.50 -6.65 -7.16
C PHE A 170 16.04 -8.10 -7.18
N ALA A 171 16.97 -9.04 -7.40
CA ALA A 171 16.68 -10.46 -7.34
C ALA A 171 17.88 -11.23 -6.79
N ASP A 172 17.63 -12.44 -6.29
CA ASP A 172 18.68 -13.38 -5.89
C ASP A 172 19.26 -14.16 -7.07
N ASP A 173 18.50 -14.26 -8.20
CA ASP A 173 18.94 -14.80 -9.47
C ASP A 173 18.53 -13.86 -10.62
N ASP A 174 19.50 -13.17 -11.21
CA ASP A 174 19.32 -12.20 -12.28
C ASP A 174 18.97 -12.84 -13.63
N LYS A 175 19.38 -14.08 -13.86
CA LYS A 175 19.15 -14.81 -15.13
C LYS A 175 17.67 -15.12 -15.39
N ILE A 176 16.90 -15.18 -14.32
CA ILE A 176 15.46 -15.51 -14.37
C ILE A 176 14.61 -14.28 -14.74
N ILE A 177 15.12 -13.07 -14.45
CA ILE A 177 14.34 -11.83 -14.57
C ILE A 177 13.79 -11.64 -16.01
N SER A 178 14.62 -11.80 -17.03
CA SER A 178 14.18 -11.63 -18.42
C SER A 178 13.09 -12.62 -18.85
N LYS A 179 13.05 -13.80 -18.21
CA LYS A 179 12.01 -14.81 -18.43
C LYS A 179 10.70 -14.44 -17.74
N ILE A 180 10.76 -13.96 -16.47
CA ILE A 180 9.59 -13.67 -15.67
C ILE A 180 8.97 -12.32 -16.02
N PHE A 181 9.82 -11.28 -16.21
CA PHE A 181 9.41 -9.92 -16.51
C PHE A 181 9.72 -9.53 -17.97
N PRO A 182 8.93 -10.02 -18.93
CA PRO A 182 9.09 -9.59 -20.33
C PRO A 182 8.78 -8.10 -20.45
N LYS A 183 9.25 -7.47 -21.52
CA LYS A 183 9.07 -6.04 -21.80
C LYS A 183 7.61 -5.59 -21.58
N LYS A 184 6.63 -6.35 -22.07
CA LYS A 184 5.20 -6.04 -21.90
C LYS A 184 4.78 -5.93 -20.43
N MET A 185 5.35 -6.74 -19.51
CA MET A 185 5.09 -6.66 -18.08
C MET A 185 5.77 -5.44 -17.47
N CYS A 186 7.00 -5.13 -17.88
CA CYS A 186 7.72 -3.94 -17.42
C CYS A 186 6.99 -2.66 -17.86
N ASP A 187 6.51 -2.60 -19.10
CA ASP A 187 5.68 -1.49 -19.62
C ASP A 187 4.38 -1.35 -18.82
N HIS A 188 3.76 -2.47 -18.44
CA HIS A 188 2.56 -2.44 -17.59
C HIS A 188 2.84 -1.89 -16.19
N ILE A 189 3.94 -2.28 -15.56
CA ILE A 189 4.40 -1.73 -14.28
C ILE A 189 4.70 -0.22 -14.41
N LEU A 190 5.39 0.18 -15.48
CA LEU A 190 5.68 1.59 -15.77
C LEU A 190 4.42 2.43 -15.91
N GLY A 191 3.39 1.92 -16.58
CA GLY A 191 2.08 2.58 -16.68
C GLY A 191 1.44 2.87 -15.33
N MET A 192 1.82 2.12 -14.29
CA MET A 192 1.31 2.26 -12.92
C MET A 192 2.32 2.87 -11.93
N LYS A 193 3.40 3.51 -12.40
CA LYS A 193 4.50 4.02 -11.55
C LYS A 193 4.07 4.94 -10.40
N LYS A 194 3.00 5.72 -10.59
CA LYS A 194 2.45 6.60 -9.54
C LYS A 194 1.70 5.84 -8.44
N LEU A 195 1.21 4.66 -8.75
CA LEU A 195 0.37 3.84 -7.87
C LEU A 195 1.20 2.87 -7.04
N ILE A 196 2.25 2.31 -7.63
CA ILE A 196 3.06 1.26 -7.02
C ILE A 196 4.02 1.84 -6.00
N ARG A 197 4.08 1.21 -4.83
CA ARG A 197 5.04 1.52 -3.76
C ARG A 197 6.09 0.43 -3.58
N ASN A 198 5.72 -0.81 -3.85
CA ASN A 198 6.61 -1.97 -3.81
C ASN A 198 5.90 -3.18 -4.46
N ILE A 199 6.67 -4.03 -5.12
CA ILE A 199 6.25 -5.37 -5.54
C ILE A 199 7.32 -6.33 -5.04
N SER A 200 6.92 -7.40 -4.34
CA SER A 200 7.83 -8.44 -3.86
C SER A 200 7.31 -9.80 -4.31
N VAL A 201 8.20 -10.64 -4.79
CA VAL A 201 7.97 -12.08 -4.96
C VAL A 201 8.86 -12.78 -3.93
N ILE A 202 8.28 -13.57 -3.04
CA ILE A 202 9.01 -14.17 -1.92
C ILE A 202 8.99 -15.68 -2.07
N LYS A 203 10.16 -16.23 -2.39
CA LYS A 203 10.43 -17.65 -2.44
C LYS A 203 10.42 -18.23 -1.02
N GLY A 204 9.70 -19.32 -0.80
CA GLY A 204 9.62 -19.97 0.50
C GLY A 204 8.41 -19.59 1.34
N GLU A 205 7.85 -18.39 1.15
CA GLU A 205 6.53 -18.03 1.65
C GLU A 205 5.48 -18.11 0.55
N ASP A 206 5.93 -18.36 -0.69
CA ASP A 206 5.17 -18.66 -1.89
C ASP A 206 4.05 -17.62 -2.17
N PHE A 207 4.37 -16.33 -2.01
CA PHE A 207 3.43 -15.27 -2.31
C PHE A 207 4.05 -14.11 -3.11
N ILE A 208 3.18 -13.41 -3.82
CA ILE A 208 3.44 -12.10 -4.42
C ILE A 208 2.84 -11.04 -3.50
N ARG A 209 3.62 -10.05 -3.13
CA ARG A 209 3.15 -8.88 -2.39
C ARG A 209 3.15 -7.66 -3.29
N VAL A 210 2.00 -7.01 -3.41
CA VAL A 210 1.86 -5.72 -4.09
C VAL A 210 1.43 -4.66 -3.08
N VAL A 211 2.20 -3.58 -2.98
CA VAL A 211 1.90 -2.42 -2.14
C VAL A 211 1.69 -1.21 -3.03
N GLY A 212 0.59 -0.50 -2.83
CA GLY A 212 0.25 0.66 -3.66
C GLY A 212 -0.67 1.66 -2.96
N VAL A 213 -1.02 2.70 -3.69
CA VAL A 213 -1.97 3.73 -3.26
C VAL A 213 -3.39 3.22 -3.46
N ALA A 214 -4.17 3.14 -2.36
CA ALA A 214 -5.55 2.70 -2.43
C ALA A 214 -6.45 3.81 -2.96
N SER A 215 -7.27 3.48 -3.95
CA SER A 215 -8.44 4.23 -4.37
C SER A 215 -9.41 3.27 -5.05
N GLU A 216 -10.66 3.68 -5.22
CA GLU A 216 -11.68 2.88 -5.92
C GLU A 216 -11.23 2.47 -7.33
N LYS A 217 -10.51 3.36 -8.04
CA LYS A 217 -9.97 3.11 -9.39
C LYS A 217 -8.67 2.29 -9.38
N ASN A 218 -7.84 2.44 -8.35
CA ASN A 218 -6.52 1.82 -8.31
C ASN A 218 -6.54 0.37 -7.83
N ILE A 219 -7.50 0.01 -6.95
CA ILE A 219 -7.60 -1.34 -6.40
C ILE A 219 -7.74 -2.41 -7.48
N PRO A 220 -8.63 -2.27 -8.49
CA PRO A 220 -8.73 -3.22 -9.59
C PRO A 220 -7.42 -3.38 -10.36
N LEU A 221 -6.73 -2.27 -10.63
CA LEU A 221 -5.45 -2.26 -11.36
C LEU A 221 -4.33 -2.97 -10.59
N LEU A 222 -4.25 -2.74 -9.27
CA LEU A 222 -3.23 -3.38 -8.42
C LEU A 222 -3.51 -4.88 -8.22
N LEU A 223 -4.78 -5.30 -8.19
CA LEU A 223 -5.17 -6.71 -8.16
C LEU A 223 -4.87 -7.39 -9.49
N ASP A 224 -5.17 -6.74 -10.62
CA ASP A 224 -4.83 -7.25 -11.95
C ASP A 224 -3.31 -7.37 -12.16
N LEU A 225 -2.53 -6.42 -11.63
CA LEU A 225 -1.08 -6.50 -11.63
C LEU A 225 -0.59 -7.74 -10.87
N ALA A 226 -1.08 -7.98 -9.64
CA ALA A 226 -0.71 -9.14 -8.86
C ALA A 226 -1.05 -10.45 -9.61
N TRP A 227 -2.22 -10.48 -10.27
CA TRP A 227 -2.66 -11.60 -11.09
C TRP A 227 -1.72 -11.86 -12.26
N LYS A 228 -1.41 -10.84 -13.07
CA LYS A 228 -0.53 -10.94 -14.24
C LYS A 228 0.89 -11.37 -13.86
N ILE A 229 1.41 -10.90 -12.72
CA ILE A 229 2.71 -11.36 -12.23
C ILE A 229 2.64 -12.87 -11.92
N GLY A 230 1.57 -13.33 -11.27
CA GLY A 230 1.36 -14.75 -10.99
C GLY A 230 1.26 -15.59 -12.25
N GLU A 231 0.55 -15.12 -13.27
CA GLU A 231 0.51 -15.79 -14.59
C GLU A 231 1.90 -15.89 -15.21
N CYS A 232 2.68 -14.82 -15.20
CA CYS A 232 4.05 -14.85 -15.72
C CYS A 232 4.93 -15.86 -14.98
N LEU A 233 4.79 -15.95 -13.66
CA LEU A 233 5.52 -16.94 -12.85
C LEU A 233 5.04 -18.37 -13.13
N ALA A 234 3.72 -18.58 -13.31
CA ALA A 234 3.15 -19.91 -13.50
C ALA A 234 3.45 -20.49 -14.88
N TYR A 235 3.26 -19.71 -15.94
CA TYR A 235 3.31 -20.22 -17.32
C TYR A 235 4.70 -20.20 -17.94
N ARG A 236 5.55 -19.25 -17.56
CA ARG A 236 6.90 -19.14 -18.14
C ARG A 236 7.97 -19.92 -17.43
N TYR A 237 7.67 -20.44 -16.27
CA TYR A 237 8.61 -21.24 -15.48
C TYR A 237 8.32 -22.74 -15.54
N ARG A 238 7.22 -23.16 -16.20
CA ARG A 238 6.93 -24.59 -16.44
C ARG A 238 7.73 -25.19 -17.64
N ASP A 239 8.32 -24.30 -18.46
CA ASP A 239 9.21 -24.67 -19.58
C ASP A 239 10.71 -24.50 -19.17
#